data_4f327af4e1c6ea9036457f17afc4b3c3
#
_entry.id   4f327af4e1c6ea9036457f17afc4b3c3
#
_cell.length_a   1.000
_cell.length_b   1.000
_cell.length_c   1.000
_cell.angle_alpha   90.00
_cell.angle_beta   90.00
_cell.angle_gamma   90.00
#
_symmetry.space_group_name_H-M   'P 1'
#
loop_
_entity.id
_entity.type
_entity.pdbx_description
1 polymer ?
#
loop_
_entity_poly.entity_id
_entity_poly.type
_entity_poly.pdbx_seq_one_letter_code
_entity_poly.pdbx_strand_id
1 'polypeptide(L)'
;GITYDMGEKRCFNAGYLMLQKILSSLEIKKMTKEIRTRHQFQFDFEKVLSDLVYARVLEPCSKQSSFNYCKDTLIEEPNYELHDVYRTLDVIHEETDFIQSFLYQSSAKCIKRDTSALYYDCTNFFFEISQEDELRKFGHSKGNRPNPIVQLGMFVDGSGMPLAFDVFPGNRNEQISLGPLENKIIKDFCLDTSTITVC
;
A
#
# COMPACT_ATOMS: atom_id res chain seq x y z
N GLY A 1 26.10 -13.72 24.79
CA GLY A 1 25.05 -14.00 25.74
C GLY A 1 24.18 -12.78 25.86
N ILE A 2 22.87 -12.92 25.63
CA ILE A 2 21.89 -11.83 25.80
C ILE A 2 21.65 -11.74 27.31
N THR A 3 22.03 -10.64 27.91
CA THR A 3 21.78 -10.36 29.33
C THR A 3 20.39 -9.72 29.41
N TYR A 4 19.39 -10.43 29.92
CA TYR A 4 18.09 -9.85 30.24
C TYR A 4 18.15 -9.14 31.56
N ASP A 5 17.79 -7.86 31.57
CA ASP A 5 17.55 -7.15 32.83
C ASP A 5 16.20 -7.62 33.39
N MET A 6 16.23 -8.33 34.48
CA MET A 6 15.06 -8.96 35.15
C MET A 6 14.01 -7.96 35.64
N GLY A 7 14.26 -6.65 35.49
CA GLY A 7 13.33 -5.55 35.85
C GLY A 7 12.49 -4.98 34.71
N GLU A 8 12.83 -5.24 33.43
CA GLU A 8 12.19 -4.63 32.28
C GLU A 8 11.04 -5.51 31.75
N LYS A 9 9.79 -5.09 31.98
CA LYS A 9 8.62 -5.72 31.36
C LYS A 9 8.49 -5.22 29.93
N ARG A 10 8.87 -6.04 28.94
CA ARG A 10 8.56 -5.81 27.54
C ARG A 10 7.23 -6.47 27.18
N CYS A 11 6.30 -5.68 26.63
CA CYS A 11 5.04 -6.17 26.07
C CYS A 11 5.14 -6.22 24.56
N PHE A 12 4.94 -7.40 23.98
CA PHE A 12 4.93 -7.59 22.53
C PHE A 12 3.51 -7.71 22.01
N ASN A 13 3.27 -7.11 20.82
CA ASN A 13 2.01 -7.29 20.12
C ASN A 13 2.09 -8.53 19.20
N ALA A 14 1.48 -9.63 19.62
CA ALA A 14 1.48 -10.87 18.84
C ALA A 14 0.56 -10.84 17.59
N GLY A 15 -0.25 -9.79 17.42
CA GLY A 15 -1.18 -9.67 16.29
C GLY A 15 -0.50 -9.70 14.93
N TYR A 16 0.74 -9.20 14.84
CA TYR A 16 1.49 -9.22 13.58
C TYR A 16 1.81 -10.62 13.06
N LEU A 17 1.84 -11.66 13.91
CA LEU A 17 2.11 -13.04 13.48
C LEU A 17 1.04 -13.55 12.50
N MET A 18 -0.21 -13.10 12.66
CA MET A 18 -1.27 -13.43 11.69
C MET A 18 -1.05 -12.70 10.36
N LEU A 19 -0.64 -11.43 10.42
CA LEU A 19 -0.30 -10.65 9.22
C LEU A 19 0.92 -11.23 8.50
N GLN A 20 1.91 -11.71 9.23
CA GLN A 20 3.08 -12.39 8.67
C GLN A 20 2.68 -13.61 7.84
N LYS A 21 1.71 -14.40 8.33
CA LYS A 21 1.18 -15.55 7.58
C LYS A 21 0.46 -15.09 6.30
N ILE A 22 -0.32 -14.01 6.35
CA ILE A 22 -0.98 -13.45 5.17
C ILE A 22 0.05 -12.95 4.15
N LEU A 23 1.05 -12.18 4.57
CA LEU A 23 2.11 -11.71 3.67
C LEU A 23 2.88 -12.87 3.04
N SER A 24 3.14 -13.93 3.79
CA SER A 24 3.75 -15.16 3.27
C SER A 24 2.87 -15.83 2.20
N SER A 25 1.55 -15.90 2.42
CA SER A 25 0.60 -16.45 1.44
C SER A 25 0.53 -15.61 0.16
N LEU A 26 0.74 -14.30 0.27
CA LEU A 26 0.82 -13.37 -0.86
C LEU A 26 2.20 -13.35 -1.53
N GLU A 27 3.10 -14.25 -1.16
CA GLU A 27 4.43 -14.38 -1.74
C GLU A 27 5.28 -13.09 -1.67
N ILE A 28 5.11 -12.26 -0.60
CA ILE A 28 5.80 -10.96 -0.47
C ILE A 28 7.32 -11.11 -0.60
N LYS A 29 7.89 -12.15 -0.03
CA LYS A 29 9.32 -12.45 -0.16
C LYS A 29 9.78 -12.61 -1.61
N LYS A 30 8.96 -13.20 -2.47
CA LYS A 30 9.26 -13.33 -3.91
C LYS A 30 9.18 -11.98 -4.59
N MET A 31 8.15 -11.19 -4.30
CA MET A 31 7.97 -9.84 -4.81
C MET A 31 9.15 -8.93 -4.46
N THR A 32 9.52 -8.88 -3.19
CA THR A 32 10.63 -8.03 -2.70
C THR A 32 11.97 -8.46 -3.26
N LYS A 33 12.19 -9.77 -3.45
CA LYS A 33 13.38 -10.29 -4.12
C LYS A 33 13.47 -9.81 -5.57
N GLU A 34 12.36 -9.77 -6.29
CA GLU A 34 12.31 -9.30 -7.67
C GLU A 34 12.54 -7.78 -7.75
N ILE A 35 11.91 -6.98 -6.88
CA ILE A 35 12.18 -5.55 -6.76
C ILE A 35 13.67 -5.30 -6.51
N ARG A 36 14.29 -6.07 -5.63
CA ARG A 36 15.71 -5.95 -5.30
C ARG A 36 16.64 -6.18 -6.50
N THR A 37 16.22 -6.88 -7.54
CA THR A 37 17.03 -7.02 -8.76
C THR A 37 17.10 -5.75 -9.58
N ARG A 38 16.16 -4.84 -9.42
CA ARG A 38 16.05 -3.57 -10.14
C ARG A 38 16.60 -2.38 -9.36
N HIS A 39 16.78 -2.54 -8.04
CA HIS A 39 17.20 -1.47 -7.14
C HIS A 39 18.44 -1.88 -6.35
N GLN A 40 19.32 -0.90 -6.10
CA GLN A 40 20.50 -1.09 -5.26
C GLN A 40 20.26 -0.45 -3.89
N PHE A 41 19.96 -1.25 -2.88
CA PHE A 41 19.90 -0.82 -1.49
C PHE A 41 20.56 -1.85 -0.57
N GLN A 42 21.10 -1.36 0.58
CA GLN A 42 21.86 -2.17 1.53
C GLN A 42 21.03 -2.65 2.72
N PHE A 43 19.82 -2.14 2.88
CA PHE A 43 18.90 -2.49 3.96
C PHE A 43 17.95 -3.64 3.55
N ASP A 44 17.30 -4.25 4.53
CA ASP A 44 16.32 -5.31 4.31
C ASP A 44 14.96 -4.72 3.92
N PHE A 45 14.76 -4.52 2.62
CA PHE A 45 13.51 -3.98 2.06
C PHE A 45 12.27 -4.81 2.43
N GLU A 46 12.39 -6.15 2.47
CA GLU A 46 11.29 -7.04 2.87
C GLU A 46 10.86 -6.78 4.30
N LYS A 47 11.83 -6.66 5.22
CA LYS A 47 11.57 -6.37 6.63
C LYS A 47 10.92 -5.02 6.82
N VAL A 48 11.44 -3.96 6.18
CA VAL A 48 10.85 -2.61 6.26
C VAL A 48 9.42 -2.60 5.74
N LEU A 49 9.17 -3.18 4.55
CA LEU A 49 7.84 -3.25 3.97
C LEU A 49 6.85 -4.00 4.87
N SER A 50 7.26 -5.16 5.39
CA SER A 50 6.43 -5.98 6.27
C SER A 50 6.08 -5.25 7.57
N ASP A 51 7.06 -4.62 8.20
CA ASP A 51 6.87 -3.86 9.44
C ASP A 51 5.94 -2.66 9.22
N LEU A 52 6.07 -1.97 8.08
CA LEU A 52 5.14 -0.88 7.71
C LEU A 52 3.69 -1.37 7.55
N VAL A 53 3.50 -2.56 6.97
CA VAL A 53 2.18 -3.17 6.85
C VAL A 53 1.65 -3.55 8.24
N TYR A 54 2.47 -4.16 9.11
CA TYR A 54 2.07 -4.51 10.47
C TYR A 54 1.66 -3.28 11.27
N ALA A 55 2.51 -2.25 11.27
CA ALA A 55 2.20 -1.00 11.96
C ALA A 55 0.93 -0.34 11.39
N ARG A 56 0.74 -0.35 10.07
CA ARG A 56 -0.44 0.25 9.45
C ARG A 56 -1.75 -0.42 9.85
N VAL A 57 -1.73 -1.73 10.04
CA VAL A 57 -2.93 -2.52 10.40
C VAL A 57 -3.18 -2.48 11.91
N LEU A 58 -2.12 -2.58 12.72
CA LEU A 58 -2.24 -2.72 14.17
C LEU A 58 -2.31 -1.38 14.91
N GLU A 59 -1.55 -0.37 14.45
CA GLU A 59 -1.46 0.95 15.08
C GLU A 59 -1.25 2.03 13.99
N PRO A 60 -2.31 2.45 13.28
CA PRO A 60 -2.22 3.45 12.22
C PRO A 60 -1.70 4.80 12.71
N CYS A 61 -0.49 5.18 12.31
CA CYS A 61 0.17 6.41 12.74
C CYS A 61 1.15 6.95 11.67
N SER A 62 1.92 7.99 12.00
CA SER A 62 2.96 8.54 11.12
C SER A 62 4.08 7.51 10.87
N LYS A 63 4.87 7.68 9.81
CA LYS A 63 5.95 6.74 9.48
C LYS A 63 7.02 6.67 10.57
N GLN A 64 7.35 7.80 11.19
CA GLN A 64 8.25 7.84 12.34
C GLN A 64 7.66 7.10 13.54
N SER A 65 6.38 7.31 13.85
CA SER A 65 5.70 6.59 14.95
C SER A 65 5.56 5.11 14.63
N SER A 66 5.32 4.73 13.37
CA SER A 66 5.30 3.33 12.93
C SER A 66 6.65 2.64 13.16
N PHE A 67 7.76 3.32 12.84
CA PHE A 67 9.11 2.81 13.10
C PHE A 67 9.34 2.57 14.62
N ASN A 68 8.98 3.55 15.46
CA ASN A 68 9.10 3.41 16.92
C ASN A 68 8.20 2.28 17.45
N TYR A 69 6.95 2.21 16.97
CA TYR A 69 6.02 1.13 17.29
C TYR A 69 6.63 -0.25 17.00
N CYS A 70 7.20 -0.44 15.82
CA CYS A 70 7.83 -1.71 15.46
C CYS A 70 9.01 -2.04 16.40
N LYS A 71 9.83 -1.04 16.73
CA LYS A 71 10.96 -1.20 17.64
C LYS A 71 10.54 -1.60 19.06
N ASP A 72 9.44 -1.03 19.54
CA ASP A 72 9.00 -1.22 20.92
C ASP A 72 8.11 -2.45 21.12
N THR A 73 7.39 -2.90 20.06
CA THR A 73 6.29 -3.87 20.22
C THR A 73 6.44 -5.16 19.41
N LEU A 74 7.29 -5.20 18.37
CA LEU A 74 7.53 -6.44 17.64
C LEU A 74 8.60 -7.29 18.32
N ILE A 75 8.42 -8.62 18.27
CA ILE A 75 9.40 -9.57 18.81
C ILE A 75 10.73 -9.47 18.07
N GLU A 76 10.64 -9.36 16.74
CA GLU A 76 11.80 -9.11 15.86
C GLU A 76 11.96 -7.60 15.66
N GLU A 77 12.88 -7.00 16.39
CA GLU A 77 13.19 -5.57 16.28
C GLU A 77 13.62 -5.20 14.83
N PRO A 78 13.35 -3.96 14.40
CA PRO A 78 13.88 -3.43 13.15
C PRO A 78 15.42 -3.53 13.10
N ASN A 79 15.94 -4.11 12.01
CA ASN A 79 17.37 -4.15 11.69
C ASN A 79 17.76 -3.07 10.67
N TYR A 80 16.98 -2.00 10.61
CA TYR A 80 17.08 -0.88 9.69
C TYR A 80 16.84 0.45 10.42
N GLU A 81 17.14 1.56 9.77
CA GLU A 81 17.00 2.89 10.34
C GLU A 81 15.77 3.63 9.77
N LEU A 82 15.36 4.73 10.41
CA LEU A 82 14.21 5.53 9.97
C LEU A 82 14.34 6.04 8.52
N HIS A 83 15.54 6.39 8.07
CA HIS A 83 15.77 6.82 6.70
C HIS A 83 15.50 5.72 5.67
N ASP A 84 15.67 4.44 6.03
CA ASP A 84 15.37 3.31 5.17
C ASP A 84 13.86 3.13 4.99
N VAL A 85 13.06 3.56 5.98
CA VAL A 85 11.60 3.63 5.84
C VAL A 85 11.21 4.57 4.70
N TYR A 86 11.78 5.77 4.65
CA TYR A 86 11.48 6.72 3.58
C TYR A 86 11.97 6.25 2.22
N ARG A 87 13.17 5.68 2.14
CA ARG A 87 13.68 5.05 0.91
C ARG A 87 12.79 3.91 0.43
N THR A 88 12.24 3.13 1.36
CA THR A 88 11.26 2.08 1.02
C THR A 88 10.00 2.66 0.40
N LEU A 89 9.51 3.82 0.88
CA LEU A 89 8.35 4.48 0.27
C LEU A 89 8.64 4.96 -1.17
N ASP A 90 9.84 5.47 -1.43
CA ASP A 90 10.25 5.87 -2.78
C ASP A 90 10.27 4.65 -3.72
N VAL A 91 10.85 3.54 -3.30
CA VAL A 91 10.85 2.28 -4.07
C VAL A 91 9.43 1.75 -4.29
N ILE A 92 8.54 1.79 -3.29
CA ILE A 92 7.14 1.40 -3.43
C ILE A 92 6.44 2.29 -4.47
N HIS A 93 6.73 3.58 -4.48
CA HIS A 93 6.17 4.50 -5.47
C HIS A 93 6.63 4.15 -6.88
N GLU A 94 7.92 3.93 -7.10
CA GLU A 94 8.48 3.56 -8.39
C GLU A 94 7.96 2.21 -8.90
N GLU A 95 7.74 1.26 -8.00
CA GLU A 95 7.30 -0.11 -8.29
C GLU A 95 5.79 -0.33 -8.13
N THR A 96 5.01 0.74 -7.99
CA THR A 96 3.56 0.66 -7.68
C THR A 96 2.81 -0.26 -8.64
N ASP A 97 3.07 -0.19 -9.93
CA ASP A 97 2.37 -0.98 -10.95
C ASP A 97 2.73 -2.47 -10.84
N PHE A 98 4.02 -2.77 -10.68
CA PHE A 98 4.48 -4.12 -10.44
C PHE A 98 3.93 -4.71 -9.16
N ILE A 99 3.96 -3.96 -8.06
CA ILE A 99 3.44 -4.41 -6.75
C ILE A 99 1.96 -4.76 -6.86
N GLN A 100 1.15 -3.90 -7.48
CA GLN A 100 -0.29 -4.13 -7.62
C GLN A 100 -0.58 -5.38 -8.46
N SER A 101 0.05 -5.52 -9.64
CA SER A 101 -0.16 -6.69 -10.50
C SER A 101 0.31 -7.99 -9.84
N PHE A 102 1.44 -7.96 -9.13
CA PHE A 102 1.95 -9.09 -8.38
C PHE A 102 1.00 -9.52 -7.26
N LEU A 103 0.49 -8.57 -6.47
CA LEU A 103 -0.46 -8.84 -5.39
C LEU A 103 -1.79 -9.37 -5.91
N TYR A 104 -2.27 -8.87 -7.05
CA TYR A 104 -3.45 -9.44 -7.70
C TYR A 104 -3.23 -10.91 -8.05
N GLN A 105 -2.15 -11.24 -8.77
CA GLN A 105 -1.84 -12.61 -9.18
C GLN A 105 -1.64 -13.54 -7.98
N SER A 106 -0.97 -13.07 -6.93
CA SER A 106 -0.75 -13.86 -5.71
C SER A 106 -2.04 -14.07 -4.92
N SER A 107 -2.89 -13.03 -4.81
CA SER A 107 -4.19 -13.16 -4.15
C SER A 107 -5.13 -14.13 -4.88
N ALA A 108 -5.08 -14.19 -6.21
CA ALA A 108 -5.87 -15.12 -7.01
C ALA A 108 -5.51 -16.58 -6.76
N LYS A 109 -4.31 -16.87 -6.24
CA LYS A 109 -3.92 -18.21 -5.80
C LYS A 109 -4.48 -18.57 -4.42
N CYS A 110 -4.74 -17.56 -3.59
CA CYS A 110 -5.20 -17.74 -2.21
C CYS A 110 -6.72 -17.75 -2.09
N ILE A 111 -7.40 -16.94 -2.91
CA ILE A 111 -8.86 -16.75 -2.90
C ILE A 111 -9.39 -16.75 -4.32
N LYS A 112 -10.65 -17.13 -4.48
CA LYS A 112 -11.34 -16.97 -5.77
C LYS A 112 -11.64 -15.50 -5.98
N ARG A 113 -11.07 -14.89 -7.03
CA ARG A 113 -11.34 -13.52 -7.45
C ARG A 113 -12.51 -13.51 -8.43
N ASP A 114 -13.43 -12.57 -8.27
CA ASP A 114 -14.56 -12.36 -9.19
C ASP A 114 -14.33 -11.11 -10.04
N THR A 115 -13.77 -11.31 -11.22
CA THR A 115 -13.48 -10.23 -12.18
C THR A 115 -14.58 -10.05 -13.23
N SER A 116 -15.73 -10.71 -13.08
CA SER A 116 -16.87 -10.55 -14.00
C SER A 116 -17.50 -9.16 -13.93
N ALA A 117 -17.37 -8.48 -12.80
CA ALA A 117 -17.74 -7.09 -12.61
C ALA A 117 -16.65 -6.36 -11.84
N LEU A 118 -16.30 -5.16 -12.29
CA LEU A 118 -15.38 -4.26 -11.59
C LEU A 118 -16.11 -3.00 -11.18
N TYR A 119 -15.93 -2.62 -9.93
CA TYR A 119 -16.48 -1.40 -9.36
C TYR A 119 -15.40 -0.37 -9.22
N TYR A 120 -15.65 0.83 -9.72
CA TYR A 120 -14.72 1.95 -9.62
C TYR A 120 -15.31 3.04 -8.72
N ASP A 121 -14.50 3.52 -7.79
CA ASP A 121 -14.83 4.69 -6.97
C ASP A 121 -13.62 5.57 -6.73
N CYS A 122 -13.88 6.86 -6.52
CA CYS A 122 -12.87 7.85 -6.16
C CYS A 122 -13.08 8.33 -4.73
N THR A 123 -11.99 8.38 -3.98
CA THR A 123 -11.93 8.95 -2.64
C THR A 123 -10.99 10.14 -2.61
N ASN A 124 -11.35 11.17 -1.85
CA ASN A 124 -10.55 12.38 -1.71
C ASN A 124 -9.84 12.39 -0.35
N PHE A 125 -8.54 12.65 -0.38
CA PHE A 125 -7.74 12.94 0.82
C PHE A 125 -7.42 14.41 0.85
N PHE A 126 -7.73 15.09 1.94
CA PHE A 126 -7.41 16.50 2.14
C PHE A 126 -6.12 16.67 2.95
N PHE A 127 -5.45 17.79 2.73
CA PHE A 127 -4.21 18.14 3.41
C PHE A 127 -4.35 19.50 4.09
N GLU A 128 -3.95 19.59 5.34
CA GLU A 128 -3.95 20.84 6.11
C GLU A 128 -2.78 21.74 5.70
N ILE A 129 -2.77 22.15 4.44
CA ILE A 129 -1.80 23.06 3.84
C ILE A 129 -2.56 24.21 3.14
N SER A 130 -1.89 25.35 3.00
CA SER A 130 -2.45 26.55 2.36
C SER A 130 -2.06 26.73 0.90
N GLN A 131 -1.08 25.97 0.41
CA GLN A 131 -0.57 26.09 -0.95
C GLN A 131 -0.73 24.76 -1.70
N GLU A 132 -0.98 24.90 -3.00
CA GLU A 132 -1.03 23.76 -3.93
C GLU A 132 0.38 23.30 -4.32
N ASP A 133 0.50 22.05 -4.71
CA ASP A 133 1.64 21.50 -5.43
C ASP A 133 1.16 20.72 -6.67
N GLU A 134 1.98 19.82 -7.20
CA GLU A 134 1.65 19.07 -8.41
C GLU A 134 0.45 18.15 -8.23
N LEU A 135 0.30 17.49 -7.07
CA LEU A 135 -0.76 16.54 -6.76
C LEU A 135 -1.85 17.14 -5.87
N ARG A 136 -1.44 17.91 -4.84
CA ARG A 136 -2.37 18.51 -3.89
C ARG A 136 -2.95 19.78 -4.48
N LYS A 137 -4.17 19.68 -5.02
CA LYS A 137 -4.88 20.76 -5.71
C LYS A 137 -6.19 21.08 -5.03
N PHE A 138 -6.60 22.36 -5.09
CA PHE A 138 -7.97 22.72 -4.74
C PHE A 138 -8.91 22.11 -5.77
N GLY A 139 -9.90 21.35 -5.30
CA GLY A 139 -10.84 20.65 -6.13
C GLY A 139 -12.15 20.40 -5.42
N HIS A 140 -13.09 19.82 -6.14
CA HIS A 140 -14.38 19.47 -5.57
C HIS A 140 -14.23 18.26 -4.64
N SER A 141 -14.32 18.51 -3.32
CA SER A 141 -14.24 17.43 -2.32
C SER A 141 -15.64 17.01 -1.89
N LYS A 142 -15.87 15.71 -1.69
CA LYS A 142 -17.13 15.17 -1.14
C LYS A 142 -17.49 15.82 0.23
N GLY A 143 -16.51 16.41 0.92
CA GLY A 143 -16.68 17.05 2.23
C GLY A 143 -16.75 18.58 2.21
N ASN A 144 -16.74 19.23 1.04
CA ASN A 144 -16.73 20.71 0.87
C ASN A 144 -15.67 21.44 1.72
N ARG A 145 -14.51 20.85 1.94
CA ARG A 145 -13.41 21.45 2.70
C ARG A 145 -12.58 22.40 1.83
N PRO A 146 -12.14 23.55 2.37
CA PRO A 146 -11.36 24.55 1.63
C PRO A 146 -9.86 24.20 1.55
N ASN A 147 -9.50 22.94 1.63
CA ASN A 147 -8.11 22.50 1.64
C ASN A 147 -7.75 21.80 0.32
N PRO A 148 -6.48 21.86 -0.11
CA PRO A 148 -6.01 21.05 -1.22
C PRO A 148 -6.24 19.57 -0.97
N ILE A 149 -6.67 18.87 -2.01
CA ILE A 149 -6.98 17.45 -1.99
C ILE A 149 -6.13 16.67 -3.01
N VAL A 150 -6.06 15.38 -2.79
CA VAL A 150 -5.56 14.37 -3.73
C VAL A 150 -6.68 13.36 -3.93
N GLN A 151 -6.88 12.90 -5.16
CA GLN A 151 -7.86 11.88 -5.48
C GLN A 151 -7.20 10.51 -5.56
N LEU A 152 -7.81 9.51 -4.96
CA LEU A 152 -7.48 8.10 -5.12
C LEU A 152 -8.61 7.42 -5.89
N GLY A 153 -8.33 6.97 -7.11
CA GLY A 153 -9.23 6.10 -7.86
C GLY A 153 -8.88 4.65 -7.59
N MET A 154 -9.86 3.81 -7.30
CA MET A 154 -9.64 2.40 -6.99
C MET A 154 -10.65 1.52 -7.72
N PHE A 155 -10.16 0.42 -8.30
CA PHE A 155 -10.98 -0.69 -8.73
C PHE A 155 -11.03 -1.79 -7.67
N VAL A 156 -12.22 -2.31 -7.44
CA VAL A 156 -12.47 -3.52 -6.67
C VAL A 156 -13.21 -4.54 -7.53
N ASP A 157 -12.97 -5.82 -7.28
CA ASP A 157 -13.68 -6.89 -7.98
C ASP A 157 -15.07 -7.18 -7.38
N GLY A 158 -15.83 -8.08 -8.02
CA GLY A 158 -17.17 -8.47 -7.59
C GLY A 158 -17.24 -9.07 -6.18
N SER A 159 -16.10 -9.49 -5.62
CA SER A 159 -15.98 -9.97 -4.23
C SER A 159 -15.64 -8.83 -3.25
N GLY A 160 -15.51 -7.58 -3.71
CA GLY A 160 -15.11 -6.43 -2.89
C GLY A 160 -13.61 -6.37 -2.59
N MET A 161 -12.78 -7.15 -3.28
CA MET A 161 -11.33 -7.13 -3.08
C MET A 161 -10.66 -6.09 -3.97
N PRO A 162 -9.75 -5.26 -3.43
CA PRO A 162 -9.00 -4.30 -4.23
C PRO A 162 -8.25 -4.98 -5.38
N LEU A 163 -8.30 -4.36 -6.55
CA LEU A 163 -7.63 -4.83 -7.75
C LEU A 163 -6.47 -3.91 -8.09
N ALA A 164 -6.75 -2.64 -8.31
CA ALA A 164 -5.76 -1.62 -8.62
C ALA A 164 -6.23 -0.25 -8.14
N PHE A 165 -5.28 0.64 -7.93
CA PHE A 165 -5.54 2.04 -7.63
C PHE A 165 -4.54 2.95 -8.35
N ASP A 166 -4.91 4.22 -8.46
CA ASP A 166 -3.99 5.27 -8.86
C ASP A 166 -4.32 6.57 -8.14
N VAL A 167 -3.34 7.48 -8.09
CA VAL A 167 -3.43 8.74 -7.38
C VAL A 167 -3.42 9.88 -8.40
N PHE A 168 -4.40 10.78 -8.31
CA PHE A 168 -4.59 11.87 -9.25
C PHE A 168 -4.59 13.24 -8.55
N PRO A 169 -4.21 14.31 -9.28
CA PRO A 169 -4.37 15.66 -8.77
C PRO A 169 -5.80 15.96 -8.35
N GLY A 170 -5.97 16.71 -7.25
CA GLY A 170 -7.26 16.96 -6.62
C GLY A 170 -8.28 17.72 -7.48
N ASN A 171 -7.82 18.44 -8.51
CA ASN A 171 -8.67 19.15 -9.47
C ASN A 171 -9.05 18.33 -10.71
N ARG A 172 -8.66 17.06 -10.76
CA ARG A 172 -8.97 16.18 -11.91
C ARG A 172 -10.43 15.72 -11.84
N ASN A 173 -11.09 15.66 -13.00
CA ASN A 173 -12.43 15.09 -13.09
C ASN A 173 -12.36 13.56 -12.90
N GLU A 174 -13.20 13.02 -12.02
CA GLU A 174 -13.24 11.59 -11.69
C GLU A 174 -13.46 10.71 -12.93
N GLN A 175 -14.29 11.14 -13.87
CA GLN A 175 -14.54 10.40 -15.12
C GLN A 175 -13.29 10.29 -16.01
N ILE A 176 -12.39 11.29 -15.96
CA ILE A 176 -11.14 11.27 -16.74
C ILE A 176 -10.10 10.32 -16.10
N SER A 177 -10.18 10.07 -14.80
CA SER A 177 -9.27 9.18 -14.08
C SER A 177 -9.56 7.69 -14.33
N LEU A 178 -10.78 7.34 -14.72
CA LEU A 178 -11.20 5.97 -15.00
C LEU A 178 -10.39 5.33 -16.16
N GLY A 179 -10.33 5.99 -17.30
CA GLY A 179 -9.74 5.43 -18.52
C GLY A 179 -8.26 5.02 -18.40
N PRO A 180 -7.37 5.85 -17.84
CA PRO A 180 -5.97 5.46 -17.63
C PRO A 180 -5.83 4.24 -16.71
N LEU A 181 -6.61 4.15 -15.64
CA LEU A 181 -6.57 3.04 -14.71
C LEU A 181 -7.17 1.77 -15.30
N GLU A 182 -8.24 1.88 -16.08
CA GLU A 182 -8.82 0.76 -16.84
C GLU A 182 -7.81 0.17 -17.82
N ASN A 183 -7.15 1.01 -18.63
CA ASN A 183 -6.12 0.56 -19.58
C ASN A 183 -4.94 -0.14 -18.88
N LYS A 184 -4.53 0.36 -17.72
CA LYS A 184 -3.50 -0.26 -16.88
C LYS A 184 -3.92 -1.66 -16.43
N ILE A 185 -5.14 -1.81 -15.93
CA ILE A 185 -5.66 -3.10 -15.47
C ILE A 185 -5.71 -4.10 -16.62
N ILE A 186 -6.25 -3.73 -17.76
CA ILE A 186 -6.32 -4.60 -18.93
C ILE A 186 -4.94 -5.08 -19.33
N LYS A 187 -3.96 -4.17 -19.39
CA LYS A 187 -2.60 -4.47 -19.82
C LYS A 187 -1.81 -5.28 -18.81
N ASP A 188 -1.80 -4.83 -17.56
CA ASP A 188 -0.85 -5.33 -16.55
C ASP A 188 -1.40 -6.55 -15.79
N PHE A 189 -2.72 -6.74 -15.74
CA PHE A 189 -3.34 -7.86 -15.04
C PHE A 189 -3.82 -8.98 -15.99
N CYS A 190 -3.65 -8.81 -17.29
CA CYS A 190 -4.08 -9.77 -18.31
C CYS A 190 -5.57 -10.16 -18.18
N LEU A 191 -6.42 -9.21 -17.83
CA LEU A 191 -7.86 -9.43 -17.76
C LEU A 191 -8.48 -9.51 -19.15
N ASP A 192 -9.41 -10.43 -19.33
CA ASP A 192 -10.16 -10.53 -20.57
C ASP A 192 -11.17 -9.38 -20.67
N THR A 193 -10.96 -8.51 -21.66
CA THR A 193 -11.80 -7.32 -21.90
C THR A 193 -13.25 -7.65 -22.24
N SER A 194 -13.52 -8.88 -22.68
CA SER A 194 -14.89 -9.30 -23.03
C SER A 194 -15.81 -9.51 -21.82
N THR A 195 -15.27 -9.53 -20.62
CA THR A 195 -15.99 -9.83 -19.38
C THR A 195 -16.03 -8.68 -18.37
N ILE A 196 -15.39 -7.53 -18.66
CA ILE A 196 -15.32 -6.40 -17.75
C ILE A 196 -16.56 -5.50 -17.90
N THR A 197 -17.37 -5.44 -16.87
CA THR A 197 -18.42 -4.43 -16.71
C THR A 197 -17.98 -3.45 -15.64
N VAL A 198 -17.79 -2.18 -15.99
CA VAL A 198 -17.47 -1.11 -15.03
C VAL A 198 -18.78 -0.47 -14.58
N CYS A 199 -18.98 -0.45 -13.27
CA CYS A 199 -20.16 0.14 -12.63
C CYS A 199 -19.75 1.34 -11.79
#